data_77c5a98d4f29b01194f9435752cb5e39
#
_entry.id   77c5a98d4f29b01194f9435752cb5e39
#
_cell.length_a   1.000
_cell.length_b   1.000
_cell.length_c   1.000
_cell.angle_alpha   90.00
_cell.angle_beta   90.00
_cell.angle_gamma   90.00
#
_symmetry.space_group_name_H-M   'P 1'
#
loop_
_entity.id
_entity.type
_entity.pdbx_description
1 polymer ?
#
loop_
_entity_poly.entity_id
_entity_poly.type
_entity_poly.pdbx_seq_one_letter_code
_entity_poly.pdbx_strand_id
1 'polypeptide(L)'
;MELEFVNVTYKENVRTPLEKTYINNFSYKFSEGKVYSIIGSTTSGKEKLPLLINAVNKPYTGIIKIGEFINDGKYIKNINKLRMNVGYIKENPNEFLFNKRVIDELNFGIKYFKYKLNKQSIRIQEALTLVGLTEDYLYKEVNSLSLNEKKRLSIASSLIFNPSIIVLEEPIMFLTYKDKEKLIKLIHTLKTKYKKTIIIITKDTNLPYEVSDEVLLFSDGELVESGGKELLTQDKLINKIKCDIPEIVKFINVSNKMNVNLTYTSNILDLIKEVYRNAK
;
A
#
# COMPACT_ATOMS: atom_id res chain seq x y z
N MET A 1 8.79 10.96 -7.52
CA MET A 1 8.96 11.75 -6.26
C MET A 1 9.64 10.86 -5.24
N GLU A 2 10.83 11.22 -4.79
CA GLU A 2 11.64 10.44 -3.85
C GLU A 2 11.05 10.47 -2.44
N LEU A 3 11.19 9.36 -1.70
CA LEU A 3 10.80 9.27 -0.29
C LEU A 3 11.96 8.68 0.51
N GLU A 4 12.38 9.38 1.57
CA GLU A 4 13.48 8.94 2.42
C GLU A 4 13.16 9.20 3.90
N PHE A 5 13.32 8.17 4.72
CA PHE A 5 13.30 8.26 6.17
C PHE A 5 14.75 8.28 6.67
N VAL A 6 15.07 9.21 7.59
CA VAL A 6 16.40 9.35 8.16
C VAL A 6 16.28 9.38 9.68
N ASN A 7 16.69 8.28 10.35
CA ASN A 7 16.68 8.07 11.79
C ASN A 7 15.35 8.44 12.47
N VAL A 8 14.24 8.02 11.84
CA VAL A 8 12.89 8.38 12.26
C VAL A 8 12.45 7.54 13.45
N THR A 9 12.08 8.20 14.52
CA THR A 9 11.37 7.62 15.66
C THR A 9 9.99 8.27 15.77
N TYR A 10 8.96 7.46 16.00
CA TYR A 10 7.61 7.94 16.24
C TYR A 10 7.04 7.36 17.53
N LYS A 11 6.52 8.26 18.37
CA LYS A 11 5.93 7.95 19.66
C LYS A 11 4.56 8.59 19.81
N GLU A 12 3.68 7.95 20.54
CA GLU A 12 2.41 8.50 20.98
C GLU A 12 2.39 8.64 22.50
N ASN A 13 1.53 9.55 23.01
CA ASN A 13 1.35 9.82 24.43
C ASN A 13 2.66 10.18 25.17
N VAL A 14 3.53 10.92 24.52
CA VAL A 14 4.85 11.28 25.03
C VAL A 14 4.74 11.96 26.40
N ARG A 15 5.62 11.57 27.34
CA ARG A 15 5.67 12.04 28.73
C ARG A 15 4.42 11.70 29.56
N THR A 16 3.71 10.66 29.19
CA THR A 16 2.61 10.10 29.99
C THR A 16 2.90 8.64 30.33
N PRO A 17 2.21 8.03 31.32
CA PRO A 17 2.33 6.59 31.61
C PRO A 17 1.94 5.68 30.42
N LEU A 18 1.27 6.23 29.41
CA LEU A 18 0.83 5.52 28.20
C LEU A 18 1.77 5.76 27.01
N GLU A 19 2.98 6.30 27.24
CA GLU A 19 3.94 6.50 26.16
C GLU A 19 4.27 5.19 25.45
N LYS A 20 4.13 5.20 24.14
CA LYS A 20 4.42 4.03 23.29
C LYS A 20 5.22 4.44 22.08
N THR A 21 6.36 3.76 21.87
CA THR A 21 7.16 3.88 20.65
C THR A 21 6.59 2.91 19.61
N TYR A 22 6.21 3.45 18.47
CA TYR A 22 5.69 2.67 17.34
C TYR A 22 6.73 2.46 16.26
N ILE A 23 7.60 3.43 16.03
CA ILE A 23 8.72 3.37 15.08
C ILE A 23 9.97 3.77 15.84
N ASN A 24 11.02 2.97 15.71
CA ASN A 24 12.28 3.17 16.40
C ASN A 24 13.44 3.27 15.40
N ASN A 25 14.02 4.45 15.29
CA ASN A 25 15.23 4.74 14.49
C ASN A 25 15.19 4.19 13.05
N PHE A 26 14.04 4.31 12.39
CA PHE A 26 13.84 3.80 11.03
C PHE A 26 14.53 4.69 9.99
N SER A 27 15.36 4.09 9.16
CA SER A 27 15.99 4.73 8.00
C SER A 27 15.80 3.87 6.78
N TYR A 28 15.25 4.44 5.71
CA TYR A 28 15.09 3.77 4.43
C TYR A 28 14.83 4.77 3.31
N LYS A 29 15.39 4.49 2.12
CA LYS A 29 15.19 5.30 0.92
C LYS A 29 14.43 4.52 -0.14
N PHE A 30 13.25 5.03 -0.50
CA PHE A 30 12.39 4.47 -1.54
C PHE A 30 12.73 5.09 -2.89
N SER A 31 13.17 4.29 -3.85
CA SER A 31 13.41 4.73 -5.23
C SER A 31 12.10 4.91 -5.98
N GLU A 32 12.08 5.83 -6.94
CA GLU A 32 10.89 6.11 -7.73
C GLU A 32 10.51 4.95 -8.67
N GLY A 33 9.21 4.79 -8.92
CA GLY A 33 8.70 3.87 -9.93
C GLY A 33 8.76 2.39 -9.56
N LYS A 34 8.97 2.07 -8.28
CA LYS A 34 8.96 0.70 -7.75
C LYS A 34 7.74 0.42 -6.89
N VAL A 35 7.45 -0.87 -6.70
CA VAL A 35 6.48 -1.38 -5.73
C VAL A 35 7.23 -1.90 -4.52
N TYR A 36 6.95 -1.31 -3.37
CA TYR A 36 7.47 -1.72 -2.07
C TYR A 36 6.36 -2.34 -1.23
N SER A 37 6.66 -3.36 -0.46
CA SER A 37 5.76 -3.85 0.57
C SER A 37 6.43 -3.83 1.93
N ILE A 38 5.78 -3.16 2.89
CA ILE A 38 6.17 -3.15 4.30
C ILE A 38 5.30 -4.17 5.02
N ILE A 39 5.92 -5.25 5.48
CA ILE A 39 5.24 -6.44 5.97
C ILE A 39 5.57 -6.65 7.45
N GLY A 40 4.56 -6.96 8.24
CA GLY A 40 4.70 -7.26 9.66
C GLY A 40 3.36 -7.52 10.32
N SER A 41 3.37 -8.00 11.54
CA SER A 41 2.15 -8.21 12.33
C SER A 41 1.37 -6.91 12.57
N THR A 42 0.13 -7.02 13.01
CA THR A 42 -0.73 -5.86 13.34
C THR A 42 -0.12 -4.94 14.41
N THR A 43 0.75 -5.46 15.26
CA THR A 43 1.39 -4.71 16.35
C THR A 43 2.80 -4.24 16.01
N SER A 44 3.26 -4.41 14.79
CA SER A 44 4.64 -4.10 14.39
C SER A 44 4.97 -2.59 14.33
N GLY A 45 3.96 -1.71 14.35
CA GLY A 45 4.11 -0.26 14.21
C GLY A 45 4.06 0.26 12.77
N LYS A 46 4.10 -0.63 11.78
CA LYS A 46 4.09 -0.26 10.36
C LYS A 46 2.88 0.60 9.95
N GLU A 47 1.75 0.47 10.65
CA GLU A 47 0.52 1.22 10.41
C GLU A 47 0.66 2.74 10.66
N LYS A 48 1.75 3.16 11.32
CA LYS A 48 2.06 4.58 11.53
C LYS A 48 2.80 5.21 10.35
N LEU A 49 3.45 4.40 9.51
CA LEU A 49 4.22 4.89 8.37
C LEU A 49 3.38 5.68 7.35
N PRO A 50 2.16 5.26 6.95
CA PRO A 50 1.30 6.05 6.06
C PRO A 50 1.01 7.45 6.57
N LEU A 51 0.75 7.58 7.88
CA LEU A 51 0.43 8.85 8.52
C LEU A 51 1.64 9.79 8.56
N LEU A 52 2.83 9.23 8.69
CA LEU A 52 4.09 9.96 8.62
C LEU A 52 4.41 10.40 7.19
N ILE A 53 4.21 9.53 6.20
CA ILE A 53 4.41 9.82 4.77
C ILE A 53 3.47 10.93 4.31
N ASN A 54 2.20 10.90 4.74
CA ASN A 54 1.19 11.90 4.37
C ASN A 54 1.24 13.15 5.28
N ALA A 55 2.24 13.22 6.17
CA ALA A 55 2.43 14.30 7.13
C ALA A 55 1.15 14.62 7.92
N VAL A 56 0.36 13.59 8.27
CA VAL A 56 -0.71 13.65 9.27
C VAL A 56 -0.08 13.65 10.65
N ASN A 57 0.87 12.72 10.84
CA ASN A 57 1.68 12.63 12.05
C ASN A 57 3.07 13.24 11.82
N LYS A 58 3.67 13.67 12.92
CA LYS A 58 5.02 14.24 12.97
C LYS A 58 5.98 13.25 13.61
N PRO A 59 7.21 13.09 13.12
CA PRO A 59 8.20 12.28 13.81
C PRO A 59 8.55 12.89 15.18
N TYR A 60 8.87 12.04 16.15
CA TYR A 60 9.41 12.44 17.43
C TYR A 60 10.88 12.87 17.29
N THR A 61 11.66 12.08 16.53
CA THR A 61 13.01 12.43 16.08
C THR A 61 13.21 12.00 14.64
N GLY A 62 14.27 12.50 14.01
CA GLY A 62 14.58 12.22 12.62
C GLY A 62 13.78 13.09 11.64
N ILE A 63 13.95 12.82 10.36
CA ILE A 63 13.30 13.56 9.27
C ILE A 63 12.78 12.62 8.19
N ILE A 64 11.70 13.02 7.54
CA ILE A 64 11.14 12.32 6.38
C ILE A 64 11.16 13.29 5.21
N LYS A 65 11.94 12.96 4.19
CA LYS A 65 11.98 13.71 2.93
C LYS A 65 10.99 13.13 1.94
N ILE A 66 10.11 13.97 1.40
CA ILE A 66 9.03 13.57 0.48
C ILE A 66 9.09 14.51 -0.72
N GLY A 67 9.91 14.17 -1.73
CA GLY A 67 10.25 15.07 -2.81
C GLY A 67 10.86 16.37 -2.30
N GLU A 68 10.19 17.50 -2.54
CA GLU A 68 10.60 18.83 -2.05
C GLU A 68 10.17 19.13 -0.60
N PHE A 69 9.38 18.24 0.02
CA PHE A 69 8.84 18.46 1.36
C PHE A 69 9.66 17.74 2.42
N ILE A 70 9.73 18.32 3.62
CA ILE A 70 10.39 17.75 4.78
C ILE A 70 9.39 17.72 5.94
N ASN A 71 9.16 16.52 6.48
CA ASN A 71 8.43 16.32 7.74
C ASN A 71 9.44 16.04 8.85
N ASP A 72 9.79 17.09 9.60
CA ASP A 72 10.73 17.08 10.73
C ASP A 72 10.06 17.51 12.05
N GLY A 73 8.74 17.42 12.10
CA GLY A 73 7.95 17.88 13.23
C GLY A 73 7.56 19.35 13.17
N LYS A 74 8.11 20.14 12.25
CA LYS A 74 7.75 21.55 12.06
C LYS A 74 6.59 21.75 11.10
N TYR A 75 6.27 23.01 10.83
CA TYR A 75 5.25 23.37 9.86
C TYR A 75 5.75 23.12 8.42
N ILE A 76 4.92 22.42 7.64
CA ILE A 76 5.19 22.17 6.23
C ILE A 76 4.42 23.18 5.37
N LYS A 77 5.15 24.06 4.68
CA LYS A 77 4.55 24.99 3.74
C LYS A 77 3.93 24.22 2.56
N ASN A 78 2.72 24.62 2.14
CA ASN A 78 2.00 23.97 1.04
C ASN A 78 1.69 22.47 1.26
N ILE A 79 1.36 22.06 2.49
CA ILE A 79 1.03 20.68 2.85
C ILE A 79 -0.05 20.06 1.93
N ASN A 80 -0.96 20.87 1.41
CA ASN A 80 -1.98 20.41 0.45
C ASN A 80 -1.34 19.87 -0.83
N LYS A 81 -0.25 20.50 -1.32
CA LYS A 81 0.49 20.02 -2.50
C LYS A 81 1.16 18.67 -2.20
N LEU A 82 1.71 18.49 -1.00
CA LEU A 82 2.23 17.19 -0.56
C LEU A 82 1.12 16.14 -0.60
N ARG A 83 -0.03 16.41 0.04
CA ARG A 83 -1.15 15.46 0.15
C ARG A 83 -1.81 15.12 -1.18
N MET A 84 -1.77 16.01 -2.17
CA MET A 84 -2.18 15.68 -3.54
C MET A 84 -1.18 14.76 -4.26
N ASN A 85 0.11 14.87 -3.93
CA ASN A 85 1.17 14.03 -4.51
C ASN A 85 1.34 12.67 -3.83
N VAL A 86 0.77 12.49 -2.63
CA VAL A 86 0.77 11.25 -1.87
C VAL A 86 -0.66 10.76 -1.69
N GLY A 87 -1.08 9.82 -2.52
CA GLY A 87 -2.37 9.14 -2.36
C GLY A 87 -2.27 8.13 -1.23
N TYR A 88 -3.13 8.25 -0.21
CA TYR A 88 -3.21 7.30 0.89
C TYR A 88 -4.58 6.64 0.93
N ILE A 89 -4.61 5.33 0.89
CA ILE A 89 -5.81 4.51 0.94
C ILE A 89 -5.77 3.64 2.19
N LYS A 90 -6.68 3.91 3.12
CA LYS A 90 -6.80 3.18 4.40
C LYS A 90 -7.32 1.76 4.22
N GLU A 91 -7.07 0.93 5.23
CA GLU A 91 -7.60 -0.43 5.32
C GLU A 91 -9.13 -0.43 5.24
N ASN A 92 -9.81 0.28 6.14
CA ASN A 92 -11.27 0.35 6.19
C ASN A 92 -11.80 1.53 5.35
N PRO A 93 -12.51 1.27 4.24
CA PRO A 93 -13.04 2.34 3.39
C PRO A 93 -14.09 3.21 4.07
N ASN A 94 -14.79 2.72 5.11
CA ASN A 94 -15.78 3.53 5.84
C ASN A 94 -15.14 4.66 6.67
N GLU A 95 -13.84 4.56 6.98
CA GLU A 95 -13.10 5.64 7.65
C GLU A 95 -12.62 6.72 6.67
N PHE A 96 -12.75 6.46 5.38
CA PHE A 96 -12.25 7.32 4.32
C PHE A 96 -13.38 8.04 3.57
N LEU A 97 -14.52 7.36 3.37
CA LEU A 97 -15.64 7.84 2.59
C LEU A 97 -16.70 8.43 3.54
N PHE A 98 -17.10 9.67 3.33
CA PHE A 98 -18.02 10.39 4.23
C PHE A 98 -19.10 11.22 3.53
N ASN A 99 -19.03 11.39 2.21
CA ASN A 99 -20.05 12.08 1.44
C ASN A 99 -21.25 11.17 1.14
N LYS A 100 -22.42 11.79 0.88
CA LYS A 100 -23.64 11.03 0.61
C LYS A 100 -23.59 10.28 -0.71
N ARG A 101 -23.11 10.93 -1.79
CA ARG A 101 -23.06 10.36 -3.14
C ARG A 101 -21.63 10.15 -3.61
N VAL A 102 -21.45 9.19 -4.50
CA VAL A 102 -20.15 8.88 -5.13
C VAL A 102 -19.58 10.12 -5.83
N ILE A 103 -20.37 10.87 -6.59
CA ILE A 103 -19.90 12.08 -7.27
C ILE A 103 -19.43 13.16 -6.29
N ASP A 104 -20.06 13.28 -5.14
CA ASP A 104 -19.69 14.25 -4.12
C ASP A 104 -18.38 13.85 -3.45
N GLU A 105 -18.16 12.53 -3.23
CA GLU A 105 -16.92 11.98 -2.71
C GLU A 105 -15.75 12.24 -3.65
N LEU A 106 -15.91 11.97 -4.94
CA LEU A 106 -14.89 12.19 -5.95
C LEU A 106 -14.56 13.69 -6.15
N ASN A 107 -15.54 14.56 -5.96
CA ASN A 107 -15.36 16.01 -6.07
C ASN A 107 -14.84 16.66 -4.79
N PHE A 108 -14.95 15.99 -3.64
CA PHE A 108 -14.59 16.58 -2.35
C PHE A 108 -13.17 17.11 -2.32
N GLY A 109 -12.20 16.27 -2.65
CA GLY A 109 -10.79 16.66 -2.65
C GLY A 109 -10.51 17.79 -3.62
N ILE A 110 -11.13 17.78 -4.81
CA ILE A 110 -10.98 18.85 -5.82
C ILE A 110 -11.41 20.19 -5.26
N LYS A 111 -12.59 20.24 -4.59
CA LYS A 111 -13.11 21.43 -3.95
C LYS A 111 -12.27 21.87 -2.76
N TYR A 112 -11.90 20.91 -1.89
CA TYR A 112 -11.12 21.16 -0.68
C TYR A 112 -9.75 21.76 -0.97
N PHE A 113 -9.02 21.20 -1.92
CA PHE A 113 -7.70 21.68 -2.34
C PHE A 113 -7.78 22.88 -3.29
N LYS A 114 -8.98 23.32 -3.69
CA LYS A 114 -9.20 24.35 -4.73
C LYS A 114 -8.41 24.04 -6.01
N TYR A 115 -8.34 22.76 -6.34
CA TYR A 115 -7.53 22.27 -7.44
C TYR A 115 -8.26 22.49 -8.77
N LYS A 116 -7.67 23.33 -9.64
CA LYS A 116 -8.22 23.56 -10.98
C LYS A 116 -7.86 22.37 -11.89
N LEU A 117 -8.79 21.44 -12.03
CA LEU A 117 -8.65 20.31 -12.94
C LEU A 117 -9.20 20.69 -14.32
N ASN A 118 -8.33 20.73 -15.31
CA ASN A 118 -8.78 20.74 -16.70
C ASN A 118 -9.49 19.40 -16.99
N LYS A 119 -10.71 19.46 -17.57
CA LYS A 119 -11.50 18.27 -17.91
C LYS A 119 -11.81 17.38 -16.70
N GLN A 120 -12.33 17.97 -15.62
CA GLN A 120 -12.63 17.27 -14.36
C GLN A 120 -13.49 16.02 -14.54
N SER A 121 -14.53 16.09 -15.39
CA SER A 121 -15.41 14.94 -15.67
C SER A 121 -14.63 13.75 -16.27
N ILE A 122 -13.72 14.02 -17.19
CA ILE A 122 -12.88 12.99 -17.81
C ILE A 122 -11.98 12.34 -16.77
N ARG A 123 -11.36 13.12 -15.87
CA ARG A 123 -10.51 12.58 -14.80
C ARG A 123 -11.27 11.69 -13.82
N ILE A 124 -12.51 12.09 -13.47
CA ILE A 124 -13.37 11.28 -12.62
C ILE A 124 -13.72 9.96 -13.32
N GLN A 125 -14.08 10.02 -14.59
CA GLN A 125 -14.40 8.85 -15.39
C GLN A 125 -13.20 7.90 -15.55
N GLU A 126 -12.01 8.44 -15.84
CA GLU A 126 -10.76 7.67 -15.90
C GLU A 126 -10.47 6.97 -14.56
N ALA A 127 -10.61 7.67 -13.44
CA ALA A 127 -10.37 7.12 -12.11
C ALA A 127 -11.35 5.97 -11.77
N LEU A 128 -12.63 6.11 -12.10
CA LEU A 128 -13.64 5.05 -11.94
C LEU A 128 -13.30 3.84 -12.82
N THR A 129 -12.99 4.07 -14.08
CA THR A 129 -12.65 3.00 -15.04
C THR A 129 -11.43 2.20 -14.58
N LEU A 130 -10.39 2.87 -14.06
CA LEU A 130 -9.18 2.23 -13.54
C LEU A 130 -9.47 1.21 -12.42
N VAL A 131 -10.48 1.49 -11.60
CA VAL A 131 -10.87 0.59 -10.50
C VAL A 131 -12.03 -0.33 -10.87
N GLY A 132 -12.50 -0.31 -12.11
CA GLY A 132 -13.59 -1.15 -12.61
C GLY A 132 -14.97 -0.75 -12.09
N LEU A 133 -15.19 0.54 -11.81
CA LEU A 133 -16.50 1.15 -11.58
C LEU A 133 -16.94 1.88 -12.84
N THR A 134 -18.24 1.89 -13.10
CA THR A 134 -18.85 2.52 -14.27
C THR A 134 -19.51 3.86 -13.90
N GLU A 135 -19.88 4.68 -14.87
CA GLU A 135 -20.44 6.01 -14.63
C GLU A 135 -21.77 5.99 -13.89
N ASP A 136 -22.56 4.92 -14.01
CA ASP A 136 -23.82 4.74 -13.29
C ASP A 136 -23.65 4.76 -11.76
N TYR A 137 -22.41 4.50 -11.28
CA TYR A 137 -22.10 4.64 -9.86
C TYR A 137 -22.10 6.08 -9.35
N LEU A 138 -21.90 7.08 -10.20
CA LEU A 138 -21.77 8.50 -9.79
C LEU A 138 -22.93 8.99 -8.91
N TYR A 139 -24.14 8.55 -9.21
CA TYR A 139 -25.35 9.01 -8.52
C TYR A 139 -25.79 8.09 -7.39
N LYS A 140 -25.11 6.94 -7.19
CA LYS A 140 -25.40 6.03 -6.07
C LYS A 140 -25.01 6.67 -4.75
N GLU A 141 -25.73 6.29 -3.69
CA GLU A 141 -25.35 6.65 -2.34
C GLU A 141 -24.16 5.81 -1.90
N VAL A 142 -23.14 6.44 -1.29
CA VAL A 142 -21.94 5.76 -0.80
C VAL A 142 -22.29 4.67 0.21
N ASN A 143 -23.29 4.90 1.06
CA ASN A 143 -23.72 3.92 2.05
C ASN A 143 -24.39 2.68 1.44
N SER A 144 -24.95 2.76 0.24
CA SER A 144 -25.53 1.62 -0.46
C SER A 144 -24.48 0.70 -1.12
N LEU A 145 -23.23 1.14 -1.20
CA LEU A 145 -22.15 0.37 -1.80
C LEU A 145 -21.68 -0.74 -0.85
N SER A 146 -21.36 -1.90 -1.42
CA SER A 146 -20.63 -2.96 -0.71
C SER A 146 -19.24 -2.50 -0.27
N LEU A 147 -18.65 -3.17 0.72
CA LEU A 147 -17.27 -2.85 1.18
C LEU A 147 -16.24 -2.94 0.05
N ASN A 148 -16.41 -3.90 -0.87
CA ASN A 148 -15.60 -4.04 -2.07
C ASN A 148 -15.70 -2.81 -2.97
N GLU A 149 -16.91 -2.33 -3.28
CA GLU A 149 -17.13 -1.14 -4.10
C GLU A 149 -16.60 0.10 -3.40
N LYS A 150 -16.80 0.22 -2.09
CA LYS A 150 -16.24 1.31 -1.27
C LYS A 150 -14.71 1.32 -1.31
N LYS A 151 -14.05 0.15 -1.23
CA LYS A 151 -12.58 0.05 -1.34
C LYS A 151 -12.10 0.54 -2.70
N ARG A 152 -12.77 0.12 -3.78
CA ARG A 152 -12.47 0.59 -5.14
C ARG A 152 -12.71 2.09 -5.30
N LEU A 153 -13.80 2.62 -4.73
CA LEU A 153 -14.08 4.06 -4.73
C LEU A 153 -13.01 4.86 -3.99
N SER A 154 -12.51 4.37 -2.84
CA SER A 154 -11.41 5.01 -2.10
C SER A 154 -10.13 5.11 -2.94
N ILE A 155 -9.82 4.06 -3.71
CA ILE A 155 -8.69 4.07 -4.64
C ILE A 155 -8.92 5.09 -5.74
N ALA A 156 -10.11 5.10 -6.37
CA ALA A 156 -10.47 6.07 -7.43
C ALA A 156 -10.33 7.52 -6.94
N SER A 157 -10.88 7.83 -5.76
CA SER A 157 -10.81 9.16 -5.15
C SER A 157 -9.37 9.66 -4.97
N SER A 158 -8.46 8.77 -4.57
CA SER A 158 -7.02 9.08 -4.46
C SER A 158 -6.36 9.32 -5.82
N LEU A 159 -6.74 8.55 -6.86
CA LEU A 159 -6.11 8.62 -8.19
C LEU A 159 -6.47 9.88 -9.00
N ILE A 160 -7.55 10.59 -8.65
CA ILE A 160 -7.97 11.83 -9.33
C ILE A 160 -6.84 12.86 -9.40
N PHE A 161 -6.02 12.98 -8.36
CA PHE A 161 -4.90 13.91 -8.29
C PHE A 161 -3.65 13.42 -9.02
N ASN A 162 -3.67 12.20 -9.57
CA ASN A 162 -2.53 11.59 -10.22
C ASN A 162 -1.26 11.57 -9.32
N PRO A 163 -1.37 11.09 -8.07
CA PRO A 163 -0.28 11.15 -7.10
C PRO A 163 0.99 10.46 -7.62
N SER A 164 2.16 10.93 -7.18
CA SER A 164 3.45 10.32 -7.50
C SER A 164 3.75 9.10 -6.64
N ILE A 165 3.30 9.15 -5.37
CA ILE A 165 3.40 8.06 -4.40
C ILE A 165 1.99 7.60 -4.04
N ILE A 166 1.77 6.30 -4.01
CA ILE A 166 0.49 5.69 -3.63
C ILE A 166 0.75 4.73 -2.47
N VAL A 167 0.14 5.01 -1.32
CA VAL A 167 0.24 4.18 -0.13
C VAL A 167 -1.07 3.40 0.04
N LEU A 168 -0.98 2.08 0.04
CA LEU A 168 -2.11 1.15 0.14
C LEU A 168 -2.01 0.37 1.45
N GLU A 169 -2.94 0.59 2.37
CA GLU A 169 -3.03 -0.14 3.62
C GLU A 169 -4.03 -1.29 3.49
N GLU A 170 -3.56 -2.53 3.75
CA GLU A 170 -4.30 -3.78 3.59
C GLU A 170 -5.17 -3.79 2.30
N PRO A 171 -4.56 -3.65 1.12
CA PRO A 171 -5.30 -3.34 -0.10
C PRO A 171 -6.23 -4.43 -0.59
N ILE A 172 -5.96 -5.70 -0.23
CA ILE A 172 -6.81 -6.84 -0.63
C ILE A 172 -7.96 -7.11 0.33
N MET A 173 -7.98 -6.45 1.49
CA MET A 173 -9.06 -6.60 2.45
C MET A 173 -10.39 -6.14 1.85
N PHE A 174 -11.44 -6.92 2.06
CA PHE A 174 -12.78 -6.75 1.49
C PHE A 174 -12.90 -6.98 -0.04
N LEU A 175 -11.82 -7.38 -0.74
CA LEU A 175 -11.88 -7.69 -2.16
C LEU A 175 -12.25 -9.17 -2.39
N THR A 176 -13.06 -9.41 -3.43
CA THR A 176 -13.24 -10.77 -3.98
C THR A 176 -11.96 -11.20 -4.70
N TYR A 177 -11.81 -12.51 -4.96
CA TYR A 177 -10.68 -13.02 -5.74
C TYR A 177 -10.53 -12.30 -7.10
N LYS A 178 -11.64 -12.13 -7.83
CA LYS A 178 -11.67 -11.45 -9.13
C LYS A 178 -11.25 -9.99 -9.05
N ASP A 179 -11.58 -9.30 -7.95
CA ASP A 179 -11.21 -7.90 -7.76
C ASP A 179 -9.77 -7.75 -7.24
N LYS A 180 -9.25 -8.76 -6.51
CA LYS A 180 -7.82 -8.86 -6.21
C LYS A 180 -6.98 -8.92 -7.49
N GLU A 181 -7.37 -9.75 -8.47
CA GLU A 181 -6.67 -9.79 -9.77
C GLU A 181 -6.70 -8.45 -10.51
N LYS A 182 -7.84 -7.73 -10.45
CA LYS A 182 -7.93 -6.38 -11.02
C LYS A 182 -7.00 -5.39 -10.30
N LEU A 183 -6.90 -5.48 -8.97
CA LEU A 183 -5.99 -4.65 -8.20
C LEU A 183 -4.53 -4.93 -8.57
N ILE A 184 -4.14 -6.19 -8.74
CA ILE A 184 -2.79 -6.57 -9.18
C ILE A 184 -2.47 -5.96 -10.55
N LYS A 185 -3.40 -6.06 -11.51
CA LYS A 185 -3.27 -5.42 -12.82
C LYS A 185 -3.17 -3.90 -12.73
N LEU A 186 -3.94 -3.28 -11.83
CA LEU A 186 -3.88 -1.85 -11.57
C LEU A 186 -2.51 -1.45 -11.02
N ILE A 187 -2.00 -2.14 -9.99
CA ILE A 187 -0.66 -1.92 -9.42
C ILE A 187 0.41 -1.99 -10.52
N HIS A 188 0.36 -3.04 -11.34
CA HIS A 188 1.30 -3.20 -12.46
C HIS A 188 1.19 -2.04 -13.47
N THR A 189 -0.02 -1.62 -13.83
CA THR A 189 -0.26 -0.51 -14.74
C THR A 189 0.25 0.83 -14.18
N LEU A 190 -0.04 1.09 -12.90
CA LEU A 190 0.43 2.30 -12.21
C LEU A 190 1.96 2.37 -12.16
N LYS A 191 2.62 1.24 -11.89
CA LYS A 191 4.08 1.12 -11.91
C LYS A 191 4.65 1.30 -13.33
N THR A 192 4.21 0.47 -14.28
CA THR A 192 4.88 0.37 -15.59
C THR A 192 4.54 1.51 -16.53
N LYS A 193 3.24 1.84 -16.67
CA LYS A 193 2.74 2.88 -17.57
C LYS A 193 2.87 4.26 -16.95
N TYR A 194 2.47 4.42 -15.69
CA TYR A 194 2.40 5.73 -15.03
C TYR A 194 3.61 6.06 -14.16
N LYS A 195 4.59 5.14 -14.04
CA LYS A 195 5.84 5.31 -13.26
C LYS A 195 5.60 5.73 -11.81
N LYS A 196 4.52 5.25 -11.19
CA LYS A 196 4.20 5.54 -9.81
C LYS A 196 5.04 4.72 -8.85
N THR A 197 5.39 5.31 -7.71
CA THR A 197 5.93 4.59 -6.57
C THR A 197 4.76 4.10 -5.73
N ILE A 198 4.70 2.80 -5.45
CA ILE A 198 3.60 2.18 -4.71
C ILE A 198 4.18 1.57 -3.43
N ILE A 199 3.56 1.90 -2.29
CA ILE A 199 3.95 1.37 -0.99
C ILE A 199 2.74 0.62 -0.43
N ILE A 200 2.87 -0.69 -0.30
CA ILE A 200 1.87 -1.57 0.27
C ILE A 200 2.24 -1.80 1.73
N ILE A 201 1.29 -1.59 2.64
CA ILE A 201 1.46 -1.85 4.06
C ILE A 201 0.48 -2.95 4.45
N THR A 202 0.99 -4.11 4.83
CA THR A 202 0.15 -5.29 5.01
C THR A 202 0.76 -6.31 5.98
N LYS A 203 -0.09 -7.19 6.52
CA LYS A 203 0.33 -8.44 7.17
C LYS A 203 0.29 -9.63 6.21
N ASP A 204 -0.40 -9.50 5.08
CA ASP A 204 -0.44 -10.52 4.02
C ASP A 204 0.90 -10.57 3.29
N THR A 205 1.36 -11.78 2.98
CA THR A 205 2.60 -12.03 2.25
C THR A 205 2.37 -12.45 0.81
N ASN A 206 1.15 -12.89 0.47
CA ASN A 206 0.80 -13.39 -0.87
C ASN A 206 0.85 -12.27 -1.91
N LEU A 207 0.14 -11.15 -1.66
CA LEU A 207 0.16 -10.01 -2.58
C LEU A 207 1.58 -9.43 -2.75
N PRO A 208 2.36 -9.15 -1.69
CA PRO A 208 3.76 -8.75 -1.81
C PRO A 208 4.61 -9.68 -2.65
N TYR A 209 4.49 -10.99 -2.46
CA TYR A 209 5.25 -11.98 -3.22
C TYR A 209 4.96 -11.94 -4.72
N GLU A 210 3.73 -11.53 -5.10
CA GLU A 210 3.30 -11.41 -6.49
C GLU A 210 3.76 -10.09 -7.13
N VAL A 211 3.64 -8.94 -6.43
CA VAL A 211 3.72 -7.62 -7.07
C VAL A 211 4.96 -6.79 -6.69
N SER A 212 5.65 -7.10 -5.57
CA SER A 212 6.71 -6.23 -5.05
C SER A 212 8.03 -6.38 -5.79
N ASP A 213 8.72 -5.26 -5.95
CA ASP A 213 10.14 -5.22 -6.33
C ASP A 213 11.02 -5.40 -5.10
N GLU A 214 10.63 -4.78 -3.99
CA GLU A 214 11.34 -4.87 -2.72
C GLU A 214 10.35 -5.04 -1.56
N VAL A 215 10.75 -5.78 -0.55
CA VAL A 215 10.00 -5.97 0.69
C VAL A 215 10.81 -5.48 1.89
N LEU A 216 10.13 -4.89 2.85
CA LEU A 216 10.65 -4.46 4.13
C LEU A 216 9.93 -5.25 5.21
N LEU A 217 10.67 -6.05 5.96
CA LEU A 217 10.15 -6.87 7.05
C LEU A 217 10.22 -6.07 8.35
N PHE A 218 9.08 -5.87 9.01
CA PHE A 218 8.93 -4.97 10.14
C PHE A 218 8.44 -5.73 11.39
N SER A 219 9.11 -5.54 12.52
CA SER A 219 8.67 -6.05 13.83
C SER A 219 9.02 -5.06 14.92
N ASP A 220 8.09 -4.91 15.87
CA ASP A 220 8.28 -4.15 17.11
C ASP A 220 8.88 -2.73 16.89
N GLY A 221 8.43 -2.07 15.82
CA GLY A 221 8.83 -0.71 15.45
C GLY A 221 10.15 -0.61 14.66
N GLU A 222 10.77 -1.72 14.32
CA GLU A 222 12.07 -1.73 13.66
C GLU A 222 12.03 -2.47 12.31
N LEU A 223 12.90 -2.05 11.40
CA LEU A 223 13.20 -2.76 10.16
C LEU A 223 14.08 -3.97 10.49
N VAL A 224 13.53 -5.16 10.31
CA VAL A 224 14.25 -6.43 10.54
C VAL A 224 15.18 -6.76 9.40
N GLU A 225 14.68 -6.62 8.15
CA GLU A 225 15.39 -6.92 6.91
C GLU A 225 14.72 -6.22 5.74
N SER A 226 15.45 -5.94 4.66
CA SER A 226 14.91 -5.42 3.41
C SER A 226 15.64 -6.02 2.22
N GLY A 227 14.90 -6.26 1.14
CA GLY A 227 15.46 -6.84 -0.08
C GLY A 227 14.40 -7.22 -1.08
N GLY A 228 14.71 -8.10 -2.01
CA GLY A 228 13.76 -8.62 -2.97
C GLY A 228 12.72 -9.57 -2.32
N LYS A 229 11.72 -9.92 -3.09
CA LYS A 229 10.61 -10.78 -2.60
C LYS A 229 11.02 -12.21 -2.23
N GLU A 230 12.24 -12.64 -2.56
CA GLU A 230 12.84 -13.89 -2.12
C GLU A 230 13.00 -13.98 -0.59
N LEU A 231 13.03 -12.86 0.12
CA LEU A 231 13.02 -12.85 1.58
C LEU A 231 11.75 -13.52 2.14
N LEU A 232 10.63 -13.49 1.38
CA LEU A 232 9.37 -14.10 1.79
C LEU A 232 9.36 -15.64 1.69
N THR A 233 10.43 -16.25 1.15
CA THR A 233 10.61 -17.71 1.15
C THR A 233 11.39 -18.20 2.39
N GLN A 234 11.88 -17.29 3.23
CA GLN A 234 12.72 -17.59 4.37
C GLN A 234 11.89 -17.70 5.65
N ASP A 235 11.53 -18.92 6.06
CA ASP A 235 10.69 -19.21 7.24
C ASP A 235 11.17 -18.48 8.50
N LYS A 236 12.50 -18.43 8.73
CA LYS A 236 13.07 -17.77 9.93
C LYS A 236 12.74 -16.27 9.99
N LEU A 237 12.84 -15.57 8.85
CA LEU A 237 12.56 -14.14 8.77
C LEU A 237 11.05 -13.86 8.93
N ILE A 238 10.22 -14.67 8.26
CA ILE A 238 8.76 -14.51 8.31
C ILE A 238 8.22 -14.81 9.71
N ASN A 239 8.73 -15.82 10.38
CA ASN A 239 8.41 -16.11 11.78
C ASN A 239 8.82 -14.96 12.72
N LYS A 240 9.98 -14.32 12.48
CA LYS A 240 10.45 -13.17 13.27
C LYS A 240 9.48 -11.99 13.21
N ILE A 241 8.86 -11.74 12.07
CA ILE A 241 7.86 -10.69 11.91
C ILE A 241 6.43 -11.14 12.27
N LYS A 242 6.25 -12.37 12.74
CA LYS A 242 4.98 -12.98 13.16
C LYS A 242 3.94 -12.96 12.01
N CYS A 243 4.37 -13.33 10.81
CA CYS A 243 3.53 -13.47 9.62
C CYS A 243 3.61 -14.91 9.09
N ASP A 244 2.74 -15.23 8.13
CA ASP A 244 2.76 -16.49 7.41
C ASP A 244 3.57 -16.37 6.13
N ILE A 245 4.27 -17.42 5.71
CA ILE A 245 4.87 -17.50 4.36
C ILE A 245 3.78 -17.54 3.29
N PRO A 246 4.05 -17.03 2.06
CA PRO A 246 3.08 -17.08 0.97
C PRO A 246 2.57 -18.50 0.69
N GLU A 247 1.30 -18.64 0.36
CA GLU A 247 0.67 -19.95 0.13
C GLU A 247 1.36 -20.74 -0.98
N ILE A 248 1.75 -20.07 -2.06
CA ILE A 248 2.50 -20.69 -3.16
C ILE A 248 3.87 -21.22 -2.68
N VAL A 249 4.54 -20.51 -1.77
CA VAL A 249 5.80 -20.93 -1.15
C VAL A 249 5.57 -22.12 -0.22
N LYS A 250 4.48 -22.12 0.57
CA LYS A 250 4.09 -23.28 1.40
C LYS A 250 3.92 -24.53 0.52
N PHE A 251 3.21 -24.39 -0.60
CA PHE A 251 3.00 -25.49 -1.54
C PHE A 251 4.34 -26.03 -2.09
N ILE A 252 5.21 -25.13 -2.57
CA ILE A 252 6.54 -25.50 -3.10
C ILE A 252 7.36 -26.23 -2.02
N ASN A 253 7.38 -25.71 -0.79
CA ASN A 253 8.12 -26.31 0.32
C ASN A 253 7.62 -27.73 0.65
N VAL A 254 6.31 -27.95 0.66
CA VAL A 254 5.72 -29.28 0.90
C VAL A 254 6.04 -30.23 -0.26
N SER A 255 5.88 -29.78 -1.50
CA SER A 255 6.20 -30.57 -2.70
C SER A 255 7.67 -31.02 -2.73
N ASN A 256 8.59 -30.10 -2.40
CA ASN A 256 10.03 -30.39 -2.37
C ASN A 256 10.38 -31.41 -1.27
N LYS A 257 9.69 -31.39 -0.13
CA LYS A 257 9.82 -32.43 0.89
C LYS A 257 9.31 -33.81 0.42
N MET A 258 8.45 -33.84 -0.59
CA MET A 258 7.93 -35.06 -1.22
C MET A 258 8.76 -35.48 -2.44
N ASN A 259 9.96 -34.93 -2.63
CA ASN A 259 10.87 -35.14 -3.74
C ASN A 259 10.33 -34.66 -5.11
N VAL A 260 9.36 -33.74 -5.12
CA VAL A 260 8.94 -33.04 -6.34
C VAL A 260 9.72 -31.74 -6.41
N ASN A 261 10.78 -31.70 -7.18
CA ASN A 261 11.71 -30.56 -7.26
C ASN A 261 11.05 -29.37 -7.98
N LEU A 262 10.45 -28.45 -7.22
CA LEU A 262 9.83 -27.20 -7.71
C LEU A 262 10.69 -26.01 -7.38
N THR A 263 10.81 -25.07 -8.31
CA THR A 263 11.51 -23.80 -8.11
C THR A 263 10.60 -22.73 -7.53
N TYR A 264 11.15 -21.81 -6.74
CA TYR A 264 10.37 -20.70 -6.20
C TYR A 264 9.94 -19.75 -7.32
N THR A 265 8.64 -19.58 -7.47
CA THR A 265 8.03 -18.65 -8.43
C THR A 265 6.83 -17.96 -7.80
N SER A 266 6.58 -16.71 -8.19
CA SER A 266 5.35 -16.00 -7.83
C SER A 266 4.26 -16.15 -8.89
N ASN A 267 4.57 -16.78 -10.03
CA ASN A 267 3.63 -16.99 -11.14
C ASN A 267 3.02 -18.39 -11.05
N ILE A 268 1.71 -18.44 -10.77
CA ILE A 268 0.97 -19.70 -10.66
C ILE A 268 0.97 -20.53 -11.94
N LEU A 269 0.97 -19.88 -13.11
CA LEU A 269 0.99 -20.59 -14.40
C LEU A 269 2.31 -21.28 -14.65
N ASP A 270 3.41 -20.66 -14.25
CA ASP A 270 4.73 -21.26 -14.39
C ASP A 270 4.92 -22.42 -13.40
N LEU A 271 4.38 -22.26 -12.17
CA LEU A 271 4.33 -23.35 -11.21
C LEU A 271 3.54 -24.56 -11.74
N ILE A 272 2.35 -24.33 -12.31
CA ILE A 272 1.53 -25.40 -12.90
C ILE A 272 2.30 -26.15 -14.00
N LYS A 273 2.99 -25.43 -14.91
CA LYS A 273 3.81 -26.06 -15.96
C LYS A 273 4.94 -26.91 -15.37
N GLU A 274 5.58 -26.45 -14.31
CA GLU A 274 6.67 -27.16 -13.64
C GLU A 274 6.15 -28.42 -12.94
N VAL A 275 5.01 -28.34 -12.25
CA VAL A 275 4.34 -29.51 -11.65
C VAL A 275 4.03 -30.56 -12.71
N TYR A 276 3.45 -30.16 -13.85
CA TYR A 276 3.18 -31.13 -14.95
C TYR A 276 4.44 -31.78 -15.54
N ARG A 277 5.57 -31.08 -15.54
CA ARG A 277 6.85 -31.63 -16.01
C ARG A 277 7.44 -32.65 -15.03
N ASN A 278 7.26 -32.40 -13.73
CA ASN A 278 7.84 -33.23 -12.67
C ASN A 278 6.89 -34.36 -12.20
N ALA A 279 5.60 -34.32 -12.58
CA ALA A 279 4.61 -35.36 -12.27
C ALA A 279 4.69 -36.55 -13.23
N LYS A 280 5.63 -36.61 -14.18
CA LYS A 280 5.93 -37.74 -15.05
C LYS A 280 7.07 -38.54 -14.43
#